data_bbdfa8d00b769d15e58823f3dab8317b
#
_entry.id   bbdfa8d00b769d15e58823f3dab8317b
#
_cell.length_a   1.000
_cell.length_b   1.000
_cell.length_c   1.000
_cell.angle_alpha   90.00
_cell.angle_beta   90.00
_cell.angle_gamma   90.00
#
_symmetry.space_group_name_H-M   'P 1'
#
loop_
_entity.id
_entity.type
_entity.pdbx_description
1 polymer ?
#
loop_
_entity_poly.entity_id
_entity_poly.type
_entity_poly.pdbx_seq_one_letter_code
_entity_poly.pdbx_strand_id
1 'polypeptide(L)'
;MRRVKGGLGELEGEVMRILWSHPALTAQDVRARLRRPLKEATVRTVLRRLEEKSYVTHEVQDRTFIYSAAEPRMQAAAKAVKRIVDWFCNGSVDEVLVGMVEAKMLDQEQLDKLATRVAHARRQPKKAARSKKEE
;
A
#
# COMPACT_ATOMS: atom_id res chain seq x y z
N MET A 1 -4.37 -23.02 2.67
CA MET A 1 -4.56 -21.86 3.53
C MET A 1 -5.16 -20.70 2.78
N ARG A 2 -6.21 -20.13 3.32
CA ARG A 2 -6.92 -19.08 2.61
C ARG A 2 -6.22 -17.73 2.78
N ARG A 3 -6.04 -17.03 1.68
CA ARG A 3 -5.49 -15.69 1.71
C ARG A 3 -6.41 -14.72 2.42
N VAL A 4 -5.81 -13.77 3.10
CA VAL A 4 -6.57 -12.66 3.67
C VAL A 4 -7.05 -11.80 2.52
N LYS A 5 -8.36 -11.56 2.47
CA LYS A 5 -8.93 -10.74 1.41
C LYS A 5 -8.32 -9.34 1.44
N GLY A 6 -7.83 -8.88 0.32
CA GLY A 6 -7.21 -7.58 0.20
C GLY A 6 -5.74 -7.52 0.58
N GLY A 7 -5.15 -8.66 1.04
CA GLY A 7 -3.72 -8.69 1.29
C GLY A 7 -2.95 -8.81 -0.01
N LEU A 8 -1.69 -8.42 0.03
CA LEU A 8 -0.83 -8.46 -1.14
C LEU A 8 0.10 -9.67 -1.10
N GLY A 9 0.14 -10.42 -2.21
CA GLY A 9 1.15 -11.43 -2.41
C GLY A 9 2.47 -10.77 -2.77
N GLU A 10 3.52 -11.60 -2.87
CA GLU A 10 4.85 -11.08 -3.18
C GLU A 10 4.91 -10.37 -4.53
N LEU A 11 4.39 -11.00 -5.57
CA LEU A 11 4.38 -10.41 -6.90
C LEU A 11 3.47 -9.18 -6.96
N GLU A 12 2.33 -9.26 -6.32
CA GLU A 12 1.43 -8.12 -6.24
C GLU A 12 2.12 -6.93 -5.57
N GLY A 13 2.90 -7.19 -4.52
CA GLY A 13 3.66 -6.15 -3.84
C GLY A 13 4.69 -5.50 -4.75
N GLU A 14 5.38 -6.29 -5.57
CA GLU A 14 6.34 -5.74 -6.53
C GLU A 14 5.66 -4.82 -7.53
N VAL A 15 4.52 -5.27 -8.07
CA VAL A 15 3.76 -4.46 -9.02
C VAL A 15 3.30 -3.16 -8.39
N MET A 16 2.82 -3.23 -7.15
CA MET A 16 2.36 -2.01 -6.46
C MET A 16 3.49 -1.03 -6.21
N ARG A 17 4.69 -1.51 -5.87
CA ARG A 17 5.83 -0.61 -5.68
C ARG A 17 6.14 0.15 -6.97
N ILE A 18 5.99 -0.52 -8.10
CA ILE A 18 6.20 0.12 -9.40
C ILE A 18 5.12 1.19 -9.65
N LEU A 19 3.87 0.84 -9.40
CA LEU A 19 2.76 1.77 -9.64
C LEU A 19 2.76 2.97 -8.69
N TRP A 20 3.22 2.77 -7.46
CA TRP A 20 3.34 3.90 -6.53
C TRP A 20 4.47 4.85 -6.92
N SER A 21 5.45 4.36 -7.67
CA SER A 21 6.58 5.18 -8.11
C SER A 21 6.33 5.88 -9.44
N HIS A 22 5.28 5.49 -10.16
CA HIS A 22 4.97 6.03 -11.47
C HIS A 22 3.48 6.35 -11.57
N PRO A 23 3.11 7.52 -12.13
CA PRO A 23 1.71 7.95 -12.10
C PRO A 23 0.74 7.07 -12.89
N ALA A 24 1.18 6.53 -14.03
CA ALA A 24 0.28 5.73 -14.86
C ALA A 24 1.11 4.87 -15.79
N LEU A 25 0.78 3.59 -15.87
CA LEU A 25 1.55 2.65 -16.69
C LEU A 25 0.62 1.65 -17.37
N THR A 26 1.04 1.20 -18.55
CA THR A 26 0.40 0.07 -19.21
C THR A 26 0.93 -1.23 -18.60
N ALA A 27 0.26 -2.35 -18.89
CA ALA A 27 0.76 -3.66 -18.44
C ALA A 27 2.16 -3.93 -18.99
N GLN A 28 2.42 -3.49 -20.21
CA GLN A 28 3.73 -3.67 -20.81
C GLN A 28 4.80 -2.85 -20.09
N ASP A 29 4.45 -1.63 -19.69
CA ASP A 29 5.35 -0.78 -18.91
C ASP A 29 5.69 -1.42 -17.56
N VAL A 30 4.69 -1.98 -16.90
CA VAL A 30 4.89 -2.65 -15.63
C VAL A 30 5.80 -3.86 -15.82
N ARG A 31 5.52 -4.64 -16.86
CA ARG A 31 6.32 -5.82 -17.16
C ARG A 31 7.78 -5.47 -17.36
N ALA A 32 8.05 -4.38 -18.08
CA ALA A 32 9.42 -3.96 -18.36
C ALA A 32 10.18 -3.57 -17.10
N ARG A 33 9.47 -3.16 -16.05
CA ARG A 33 10.10 -2.72 -14.80
C ARG A 33 10.22 -3.81 -13.75
N LEU A 34 9.61 -4.96 -13.98
CA LEU A 34 9.72 -6.07 -13.04
C LEU A 34 11.10 -6.70 -13.14
N ARG A 35 11.60 -7.17 -12.01
CA ARG A 35 12.94 -7.79 -11.96
C ARG A 35 12.97 -9.19 -12.52
N ARG A 36 11.83 -9.84 -12.60
CA ARG A 36 11.75 -11.19 -13.12
C ARG A 36 11.08 -11.19 -14.48
N PRO A 37 11.48 -12.09 -15.39
CA PRO A 37 10.85 -12.16 -16.71
C PRO A 37 9.49 -12.85 -16.59
N LEU A 38 8.44 -12.11 -16.89
CA LEU A 38 7.09 -12.64 -16.87
C LEU A 38 6.43 -12.37 -18.20
N LYS A 39 5.46 -13.21 -18.53
CA LYS A 39 4.65 -12.99 -19.73
C LYS A 39 3.69 -11.83 -19.45
N GLU A 40 3.36 -11.11 -20.51
CA GLU A 40 2.42 -10.01 -20.39
C GLU A 40 1.07 -10.46 -19.85
N ALA A 41 0.61 -11.63 -20.25
CA ALA A 41 -0.65 -12.18 -19.76
C ALA A 41 -0.62 -12.37 -18.23
N THR A 42 0.52 -12.79 -17.70
CA THR A 42 0.68 -12.95 -16.27
C THR A 42 0.58 -11.61 -15.55
N VAL A 43 1.24 -10.60 -16.10
CA VAL A 43 1.19 -9.25 -15.53
C VAL A 43 -0.23 -8.71 -15.54
N ARG A 44 -0.96 -8.92 -16.64
CA ARG A 44 -2.35 -8.48 -16.73
C ARG A 44 -3.24 -9.16 -15.69
N THR A 45 -3.00 -10.44 -15.45
CA THR A 45 -3.74 -11.17 -14.42
C THR A 45 -3.50 -10.58 -13.04
N VAL A 46 -2.24 -10.27 -12.74
CA VAL A 46 -1.89 -9.65 -11.46
C VAL A 46 -2.56 -8.29 -11.32
N LEU A 47 -2.51 -7.47 -12.36
CA LEU A 47 -3.14 -6.15 -12.35
C LEU A 47 -4.64 -6.25 -12.15
N ARG A 48 -5.29 -7.24 -12.80
CA ARG A 48 -6.72 -7.45 -12.62
C ARG A 48 -7.05 -7.82 -11.19
N ARG A 49 -6.24 -8.69 -10.57
CA ARG A 49 -6.43 -9.05 -9.17
C ARG A 49 -6.27 -7.86 -8.24
N LEU A 50 -5.29 -7.01 -8.53
CA LEU A 50 -5.08 -5.80 -7.74
C LEU A 50 -6.25 -4.85 -7.87
N GLU A 51 -6.83 -4.77 -9.04
CA GLU A 51 -8.00 -3.93 -9.26
C GLU A 51 -9.21 -4.50 -8.51
N GLU A 52 -9.38 -5.81 -8.51
CA GLU A 52 -10.45 -6.47 -7.75
C GLU A 52 -10.31 -6.23 -6.26
N LYS A 53 -9.07 -6.09 -5.79
CA LYS A 53 -8.79 -5.81 -4.38
C LYS A 53 -8.81 -4.32 -4.07
N SER A 54 -9.08 -3.49 -5.05
CA SER A 54 -9.17 -2.03 -4.91
C SER A 54 -7.83 -1.32 -4.68
N TYR A 55 -6.74 -1.96 -5.07
CA TYR A 55 -5.42 -1.31 -5.00
C TYR A 55 -5.10 -0.51 -6.26
N VAL A 56 -5.73 -0.85 -7.36
CA VAL A 56 -5.40 -0.29 -8.68
C VAL A 56 -6.68 0.10 -9.39
N THR A 57 -6.60 1.17 -10.19
CA THR A 57 -7.67 1.55 -11.11
C THR A 57 -7.07 1.60 -12.51
N HIS A 58 -7.92 1.66 -13.52
CA HIS A 58 -7.43 1.83 -14.88
C HIS A 58 -8.34 2.74 -15.69
N GLU A 59 -7.74 3.33 -16.71
CA GLU A 59 -8.45 4.07 -17.74
C GLU A 59 -8.11 3.46 -19.08
N VAL A 60 -8.98 3.62 -20.07
CA VAL A 60 -8.73 3.11 -21.40
C VAL A 60 -8.35 4.29 -22.31
N GLN A 61 -7.19 4.17 -22.96
CA GLN A 61 -6.73 5.15 -23.93
C GLN A 61 -6.30 4.39 -25.17
N ASP A 62 -6.91 4.69 -26.30
CA ASP A 62 -6.60 4.04 -27.57
C ASP A 62 -6.58 2.51 -27.43
N ARG A 63 -7.61 1.96 -26.78
CA ARG A 63 -7.79 0.52 -26.59
C ARG A 63 -6.75 -0.11 -25.64
N THR A 64 -6.00 0.72 -24.96
CA THR A 64 -4.98 0.25 -24.03
C THR A 64 -5.37 0.65 -22.61
N PHE A 65 -5.22 -0.30 -21.68
CA PHE A 65 -5.46 -0.04 -20.27
C PHE A 65 -4.26 0.67 -19.67
N ILE A 66 -4.53 1.80 -19.02
CA ILE A 66 -3.52 2.56 -18.29
C ILE A 66 -3.84 2.42 -16.82
N TYR A 67 -2.92 1.83 -16.08
CA TYR A 67 -3.14 1.50 -14.65
C TYR A 67 -2.51 2.53 -13.75
N SER A 68 -3.18 2.80 -12.64
CA SER A 68 -2.70 3.72 -11.62
C SER A 68 -3.01 3.15 -10.24
N ALA A 69 -2.20 3.50 -9.24
CA ALA A 69 -2.50 3.13 -7.87
C ALA A 69 -3.78 3.86 -7.44
N ALA A 70 -4.69 3.14 -6.80
CA ALA A 70 -5.98 3.71 -6.39
C ALA A 70 -5.83 4.71 -5.24
N GLU A 71 -4.78 4.55 -4.45
CA GLU A 71 -4.54 5.43 -3.31
C GLU A 71 -3.05 5.49 -3.01
N PRO A 72 -2.60 6.51 -2.28
CA PRO A 72 -1.18 6.63 -1.92
C PRO A 72 -0.68 5.44 -1.11
N ARG A 73 0.62 5.16 -1.26
CA ARG A 73 1.25 4.02 -0.62
C ARG A 73 1.00 3.96 0.89
N MET A 74 1.15 5.09 1.58
CA MET A 74 1.00 5.10 3.03
C MET A 74 -0.43 4.83 3.47
N GLN A 75 -1.39 5.25 2.67
CA GLN A 75 -2.79 4.97 2.95
C GLN A 75 -3.08 3.47 2.82
N ALA A 76 -2.53 2.84 1.77
CA ALA A 76 -2.67 1.41 1.58
C ALA A 76 -2.00 0.63 2.72
N ALA A 77 -0.84 1.09 3.16
CA ALA A 77 -0.12 0.46 4.27
C ALA A 77 -0.93 0.53 5.57
N ALA A 78 -1.53 1.69 5.84
CA ALA A 78 -2.34 1.86 7.05
C ALA A 78 -3.54 0.91 7.05
N LYS A 79 -4.18 0.73 5.90
CA LYS A 79 -5.31 -0.20 5.79
C LYS A 79 -4.88 -1.64 6.00
N ALA A 80 -3.69 -2.00 5.50
CA ALA A 80 -3.16 -3.35 5.69
C ALA A 80 -2.87 -3.61 7.17
N VAL A 81 -2.27 -2.63 7.84
CA VAL A 81 -2.00 -2.75 9.28
C VAL A 81 -3.30 -2.85 10.06
N LYS A 82 -4.32 -2.11 9.67
CA LYS A 82 -5.62 -2.19 10.36
C LYS A 82 -6.17 -3.61 10.32
N ARG A 83 -6.05 -4.30 9.19
CA ARG A 83 -6.50 -5.69 9.11
C ARG A 83 -5.75 -6.59 10.08
N ILE A 84 -4.44 -6.39 10.18
CA ILE A 84 -3.61 -7.15 11.11
C ILE A 84 -4.05 -6.89 12.54
N VAL A 85 -4.27 -5.63 12.87
CA VAL A 85 -4.72 -5.23 14.19
C VAL A 85 -6.04 -5.89 14.54
N ASP A 86 -6.99 -5.84 13.61
CA ASP A 86 -8.32 -6.41 13.83
C ASP A 86 -8.27 -7.95 13.97
N TRP A 87 -7.40 -8.59 13.20
CA TRP A 87 -7.33 -10.06 13.17
C TRP A 87 -6.57 -10.65 14.33
N PHE A 88 -5.46 -10.03 14.72
CA PHE A 88 -4.54 -10.62 15.70
C PHE A 88 -4.58 -9.95 17.07
N CYS A 89 -5.02 -8.71 17.14
CA CYS A 89 -4.91 -7.93 18.36
C CYS A 89 -6.24 -7.34 18.81
N ASN A 90 -7.33 -7.91 18.35
CA ASN A 90 -8.69 -7.48 18.75
C ASN A 90 -8.89 -5.98 18.63
N GLY A 91 -8.33 -5.38 17.59
CA GLY A 91 -8.48 -3.96 17.34
C GLY A 91 -7.53 -3.06 18.12
N SER A 92 -6.59 -3.62 18.84
CA SER A 92 -5.65 -2.83 19.63
C SER A 92 -4.34 -2.57 18.89
N VAL A 93 -4.13 -1.33 18.46
CA VAL A 93 -2.87 -0.93 17.84
C VAL A 93 -1.72 -1.02 18.83
N ASP A 94 -2.00 -0.74 20.10
CA ASP A 94 -0.99 -0.80 21.14
C ASP A 94 -0.35 -2.19 21.22
N GLU A 95 -1.16 -3.24 21.11
CA GLU A 95 -0.64 -4.60 21.15
C GLU A 95 0.27 -4.93 19.98
N VAL A 96 -0.04 -4.41 18.80
CA VAL A 96 0.84 -4.59 17.65
C VAL A 96 2.19 -3.95 17.92
N LEU A 97 2.20 -2.74 18.46
CA LEU A 97 3.44 -2.05 18.76
C LEU A 97 4.27 -2.77 19.81
N VAL A 98 3.62 -3.27 20.86
CA VAL A 98 4.29 -4.07 21.89
C VAL A 98 4.92 -5.31 21.27
N GLY A 99 4.17 -6.01 20.41
CA GLY A 99 4.69 -7.17 19.72
C GLY A 99 5.90 -6.86 18.84
N MET A 100 5.88 -5.70 18.17
CA MET A 100 7.00 -5.29 17.36
C MET A 100 8.25 -5.02 18.18
N VAL A 101 8.09 -4.45 19.38
CA VAL A 101 9.22 -4.24 20.29
C VAL A 101 9.77 -5.59 20.75
N GLU A 102 8.89 -6.51 21.13
CA GLU A 102 9.30 -7.85 21.55
C GLU A 102 10.01 -8.60 20.44
N ALA A 103 9.59 -8.39 19.20
CA ALA A 103 10.21 -9.02 18.03
C ALA A 103 11.47 -8.29 17.58
N LYS A 104 11.88 -7.26 18.30
CA LYS A 104 13.06 -6.45 17.99
C LYS A 104 12.98 -5.70 16.68
N MET A 105 11.77 -5.39 16.25
CA MET A 105 11.53 -4.57 15.07
C MET A 105 11.58 -3.09 15.40
N LEU A 106 11.34 -2.73 16.67
CA LEU A 106 11.38 -1.37 17.17
C LEU A 106 12.16 -1.33 18.47
N ASP A 107 12.92 -0.27 18.69
CA ASP A 107 13.58 -0.04 19.98
C ASP A 107 13.15 1.31 20.56
N GLN A 108 13.67 1.62 21.73
CA GLN A 108 13.27 2.84 22.44
C GLN A 108 13.61 4.10 21.66
N GLU A 109 14.76 4.11 20.99
CA GLU A 109 15.17 5.25 20.19
C GLU A 109 14.20 5.48 19.04
N GLN A 110 13.82 4.42 18.34
CA GLN A 110 12.85 4.52 17.26
C GLN A 110 11.49 4.98 17.73
N LEU A 111 11.06 4.50 18.91
CA LEU A 111 9.79 4.92 19.48
C LEU A 111 9.81 6.40 19.85
N ASP A 112 10.92 6.88 20.40
CA ASP A 112 11.06 8.27 20.76
C ASP A 112 11.01 9.16 19.51
N LYS A 113 11.71 8.76 18.46
CA LYS A 113 11.68 9.50 17.19
C LYS A 113 10.29 9.50 16.59
N LEU A 114 9.61 8.36 16.67
CA LEU A 114 8.25 8.25 16.14
C LEU A 114 7.31 9.17 16.91
N ALA A 115 7.42 9.20 18.23
CA ALA A 115 6.58 10.08 19.04
C ALA A 115 6.75 11.53 18.63
N THR A 116 7.98 11.95 18.36
CA THR A 116 8.27 13.32 17.91
C THR A 116 7.64 13.59 16.56
N ARG A 117 7.76 12.66 15.63
CA ARG A 117 7.18 12.82 14.29
C ARG A 117 5.65 12.88 14.34
N VAL A 118 5.05 12.05 15.18
CA VAL A 118 3.60 12.04 15.35
C VAL A 118 3.12 13.36 15.93
N ALA A 119 3.83 13.86 16.95
CA ALA A 119 3.48 15.14 17.55
C ALA A 119 3.56 16.28 16.53
N HIS A 120 4.60 16.25 15.68
CA HIS A 120 4.74 17.25 14.63
C HIS A 120 3.62 17.15 13.61
N ALA A 121 3.27 15.95 13.18
CA ALA A 121 2.21 15.72 12.23
C ALA A 121 0.86 16.20 12.77
N ARG A 122 0.62 15.99 14.07
CA ARG A 122 -0.63 16.41 14.70
C ARG A 122 -0.78 17.91 14.77
N ARG A 123 0.31 18.65 14.72
CA ARG A 123 0.27 20.11 14.69
C ARG A 123 -0.24 20.64 13.36
N GLN A 124 -0.18 19.84 12.28
CA GLN A 124 -0.56 20.28 10.95
C GLN A 124 -1.58 19.37 10.25
N PRO A 125 -2.42 18.62 10.98
CA PRO A 125 -3.34 17.69 10.30
C PRO A 125 -4.43 18.40 9.52
N LYS A 126 -4.87 19.57 9.99
CA LYS A 126 -5.92 20.33 9.35
C LYS A 126 -5.52 20.88 7.99
N LYS A 127 -4.25 21.20 7.83
CA LYS A 127 -3.75 21.75 6.59
C LYS A 127 -3.89 20.73 5.44
N ALA A 128 -3.53 19.48 5.70
CA ALA A 128 -3.65 18.42 4.71
C ALA A 128 -5.12 18.06 4.46
N ALA A 129 -5.92 18.01 5.51
CA ALA A 129 -7.34 17.71 5.41
C ALA A 129 -8.09 18.79 4.65
N ARG A 130 -7.70 20.04 4.87
CA ARG A 130 -8.30 21.18 4.20
C ARG A 130 -8.05 21.13 2.70
N SER A 131 -6.84 20.81 2.32
CA SER A 131 -6.47 20.70 0.92
C SER A 131 -7.36 19.71 0.18
N LYS A 132 -7.65 18.59 0.81
CA LYS A 132 -8.53 17.58 0.23
C LYS A 132 -9.96 18.03 0.12
N LYS A 133 -10.45 18.76 1.12
CA LYS A 133 -11.83 19.21 1.13
C LYS A 133 -12.11 20.31 0.12
N GLU A 134 -11.13 21.10 -0.19
CA GLU A 134 -11.29 22.19 -1.14
C GLU A 134 -11.27 21.73 -2.58
N GLU A 135 -10.84 20.52 -2.82
CA GLU A 135 -10.88 19.92 -4.14
C GLU A 135 -12.22 19.24 -4.36
#